data_e628d3f21f2bef7dabaa2ae5ffa80c7c
#
_entry.id   e628d3f21f2bef7dabaa2ae5ffa80c7c
#
_cell.length_a   1.000
_cell.length_b   1.000
_cell.length_c   1.000
_cell.angle_alpha   90.00
_cell.angle_beta   90.00
_cell.angle_gamma   90.00
#
_symmetry.space_group_name_H-M   'P 1'
#
loop_
_entity.id
_entity.type
_entity.pdbx_description
1 polymer ?
#
loop_
_entity_poly.entity_id
_entity_poly.type
_entity_poly.pdbx_seq_one_letter_code
_entity_poly.pdbx_strand_id
1 'polypeptide(L)'
;MSAIPEVSVVIPTYSRPALVARAVRGALAQTFDNIEVIVVVDGPDEATVEALAAIPDRRLRTIVLPGQGGASNARNTGVRAAQGRWTALLDDDDEWLPEKLAVQLELAKSAGVPLPIVTSRLINRTPRADFVMPRRLPEPSEPRSEYLTVRRGLFHGDGFVQTSMIMAPTELLRRVPFAVGLPRLQELDWTLRALVEDGVDLFVAPEPLVVWHTDEDRPRLSLASPWEQMFDWSRSSRSLFTPRAYAAVTLSVISSMAASTGSFQVFRALLREARTYGRPGALDYVTFLQVWLLPPGLRATLRDRVLRRRRAAEPAPVPVPAPV
;
A
#
# COMPACT_ATOMS: atom_id res chain seq x y z
N MET A 1 6.71 -22.63 -27.61
CA MET A 1 6.59 -22.62 -26.12
C MET A 1 6.67 -21.17 -25.71
N SER A 2 5.68 -20.65 -25.00
CA SER A 2 5.75 -19.28 -24.47
C SER A 2 6.87 -19.26 -23.42
N ALA A 3 7.72 -18.23 -23.46
CA ALA A 3 8.78 -18.06 -22.46
C ALA A 3 8.13 -17.94 -21.07
N ILE A 4 8.78 -18.50 -20.05
CA ILE A 4 8.34 -18.33 -18.67
C ILE A 4 8.40 -16.82 -18.34
N PRO A 5 7.33 -16.19 -17.83
CA PRO A 5 7.37 -14.79 -17.49
C PRO A 5 8.38 -14.52 -16.36
N GLU A 6 9.04 -13.38 -16.38
CA GLU A 6 9.91 -12.97 -15.27
C GLU A 6 9.09 -12.33 -14.14
N VAL A 7 8.04 -11.58 -14.49
CA VAL A 7 7.15 -10.94 -13.52
C VAL A 7 5.71 -11.37 -13.72
N SER A 8 5.04 -11.75 -12.63
CA SER A 8 3.59 -11.92 -12.58
C SER A 8 2.96 -10.70 -11.92
N VAL A 9 2.09 -10.01 -12.64
CA VAL A 9 1.28 -8.93 -12.10
C VAL A 9 -0.01 -9.51 -11.56
N VAL A 10 -0.33 -9.29 -10.28
CA VAL A 10 -1.54 -9.78 -9.64
C VAL A 10 -2.47 -8.62 -9.33
N ILE A 11 -3.69 -8.68 -9.87
CA ILE A 11 -4.73 -7.64 -9.75
C ILE A 11 -5.98 -8.28 -9.12
N PRO A 12 -6.29 -8.04 -7.83
CA PRO A 12 -7.57 -8.41 -7.26
C PRO A 12 -8.64 -7.41 -7.70
N THR A 13 -9.85 -7.88 -7.97
CA THR A 13 -10.98 -7.00 -8.31
C THR A 13 -12.31 -7.57 -7.82
N TYR A 14 -13.28 -6.69 -7.57
CA TYR A 14 -14.66 -7.05 -7.25
C TYR A 14 -15.62 -5.97 -7.72
N SER A 15 -16.52 -6.33 -8.66
CA SER A 15 -17.59 -5.47 -9.21
C SER A 15 -17.15 -4.10 -9.72
N ARG A 16 -15.98 -4.07 -10.44
CA ARG A 16 -15.35 -2.83 -10.95
C ARG A 16 -14.80 -2.99 -12.36
N PRO A 17 -15.62 -3.36 -13.36
CA PRO A 17 -15.16 -3.71 -14.71
C PRO A 17 -14.33 -2.62 -15.38
N ALA A 18 -14.75 -1.35 -15.27
CA ALA A 18 -14.03 -0.24 -15.89
C ALA A 18 -12.66 0.04 -15.24
N LEU A 19 -12.58 -0.05 -13.90
CA LEU A 19 -11.35 0.20 -13.16
C LEU A 19 -10.33 -0.90 -13.40
N VAL A 20 -10.72 -2.17 -13.28
CA VAL A 20 -9.80 -3.27 -13.53
C VAL A 20 -9.30 -3.29 -14.97
N ALA A 21 -10.15 -2.93 -15.96
CA ALA A 21 -9.72 -2.83 -17.34
C ALA A 21 -8.66 -1.72 -17.54
N ARG A 22 -8.77 -0.60 -16.82
CA ARG A 22 -7.75 0.47 -16.78
C ARG A 22 -6.44 -0.06 -16.19
N ALA A 23 -6.50 -0.69 -15.02
CA ALA A 23 -5.33 -1.25 -14.34
C ALA A 23 -4.61 -2.29 -15.21
N VAL A 24 -5.36 -3.20 -15.85
CA VAL A 24 -4.81 -4.22 -16.77
C VAL A 24 -4.10 -3.58 -17.96
N ARG A 25 -4.70 -2.56 -18.60
CA ARG A 25 -4.04 -1.87 -19.72
C ARG A 25 -2.75 -1.19 -19.27
N GLY A 26 -2.71 -0.55 -18.11
CA GLY A 26 -1.49 0.03 -17.54
C GLY A 26 -0.40 -1.02 -17.25
N ALA A 27 -0.80 -2.20 -16.76
CA ALA A 27 0.13 -3.32 -16.55
C ALA A 27 0.66 -3.89 -17.88
N LEU A 28 -0.18 -4.02 -18.90
CA LEU A 28 0.22 -4.52 -20.22
C LEU A 28 1.06 -3.52 -21.02
N ALA A 29 0.97 -2.22 -20.70
CA ALA A 29 1.73 -1.14 -21.32
C ALA A 29 3.10 -0.87 -20.65
N GLN A 30 3.54 -1.73 -19.74
CA GLN A 30 4.86 -1.60 -19.13
C GLN A 30 5.98 -1.74 -20.17
N THR A 31 7.07 -0.97 -20.00
CA THR A 31 8.26 -1.05 -20.87
C THR A 31 9.00 -2.38 -20.73
N PHE A 32 8.84 -3.08 -19.62
CA PHE A 32 9.28 -4.45 -19.41
C PHE A 32 8.16 -5.41 -19.80
N ASP A 33 8.30 -6.17 -20.88
CA ASP A 33 7.26 -6.94 -21.55
C ASP A 33 7.20 -8.44 -21.20
N ASN A 34 8.26 -9.01 -20.58
CA ASN A 34 8.28 -10.41 -20.15
C ASN A 34 7.46 -10.65 -18.89
N ILE A 35 6.16 -10.43 -19.01
CA ILE A 35 5.19 -10.47 -17.90
C ILE A 35 4.01 -11.38 -18.22
N GLU A 36 3.33 -11.83 -17.18
CA GLU A 36 1.93 -12.23 -17.21
C GLU A 36 1.10 -11.30 -16.30
N VAL A 37 -0.17 -11.13 -16.63
CA VAL A 37 -1.13 -10.38 -15.81
C VAL A 37 -2.22 -11.34 -15.37
N ILE A 38 -2.37 -11.50 -14.05
CA ILE A 38 -3.33 -12.39 -13.43
C ILE A 38 -4.37 -11.53 -12.71
N VAL A 39 -5.56 -11.44 -13.28
CA VAL A 39 -6.70 -10.81 -12.62
C VAL A 39 -7.46 -11.86 -11.83
N VAL A 40 -7.68 -11.60 -10.55
CA VAL A 40 -8.50 -12.46 -9.68
C VAL A 40 -9.79 -11.73 -9.33
N VAL A 41 -10.89 -12.21 -9.90
CA VAL A 41 -12.25 -11.71 -9.63
C VAL A 41 -12.75 -12.38 -8.36
N ASP A 42 -13.03 -11.59 -7.33
CA ASP A 42 -13.39 -12.06 -5.98
C ASP A 42 -14.87 -12.42 -5.87
N GLY A 43 -15.29 -13.43 -6.61
CA GLY A 43 -16.64 -13.94 -6.70
C GLY A 43 -17.20 -13.85 -8.13
N PRO A 44 -18.37 -14.47 -8.40
CA PRO A 44 -19.01 -14.42 -9.69
C PRO A 44 -19.37 -12.97 -10.09
N ASP A 45 -18.87 -12.51 -11.25
CA ASP A 45 -19.09 -11.16 -11.78
C ASP A 45 -18.91 -11.17 -13.31
N GLU A 46 -20.01 -11.40 -14.02
CA GLU A 46 -20.03 -11.50 -15.48
C GLU A 46 -19.56 -10.21 -16.15
N ALA A 47 -19.99 -9.04 -15.66
CA ALA A 47 -19.60 -7.76 -16.25
C ALA A 47 -18.08 -7.52 -16.21
N THR A 48 -17.43 -7.91 -15.12
CA THR A 48 -15.97 -7.84 -15.00
C THR A 48 -15.28 -8.85 -15.94
N VAL A 49 -15.80 -10.08 -16.03
CA VAL A 49 -15.27 -11.11 -16.93
C VAL A 49 -15.39 -10.68 -18.39
N GLU A 50 -16.53 -10.12 -18.81
CA GLU A 50 -16.73 -9.60 -20.16
C GLU A 50 -15.79 -8.43 -20.48
N ALA A 51 -15.60 -7.49 -19.54
CA ALA A 51 -14.68 -6.37 -19.71
C ALA A 51 -13.22 -6.83 -19.88
N LEU A 52 -12.81 -7.89 -19.19
CA LEU A 52 -11.48 -8.48 -19.30
C LEU A 52 -11.34 -9.29 -20.59
N ALA A 53 -12.36 -10.04 -21.02
CA ALA A 53 -12.36 -10.78 -22.27
C ALA A 53 -12.26 -9.87 -23.51
N ALA A 54 -12.70 -8.60 -23.39
CA ALA A 54 -12.55 -7.60 -24.44
C ALA A 54 -11.09 -7.07 -24.61
N ILE A 55 -10.12 -7.50 -23.77
CA ILE A 55 -8.71 -7.13 -23.90
C ILE A 55 -7.96 -8.27 -24.59
N PRO A 56 -7.60 -8.14 -25.88
CA PRO A 56 -7.03 -9.24 -26.66
C PRO A 56 -5.51 -9.37 -26.44
N ASP A 57 -5.07 -9.64 -25.22
CA ASP A 57 -3.65 -9.83 -24.89
C ASP A 57 -3.42 -11.23 -24.27
N ARG A 58 -2.54 -12.01 -24.89
CA ARG A 58 -2.22 -13.40 -24.47
C ARG A 58 -1.55 -13.48 -23.09
N ARG A 59 -1.01 -12.37 -22.59
CA ARG A 59 -0.39 -12.27 -21.27
C ARG A 59 -1.43 -12.15 -20.15
N LEU A 60 -2.68 -11.80 -20.49
CA LEU A 60 -3.77 -11.66 -19.55
C LEU A 60 -4.41 -13.02 -19.25
N ARG A 61 -4.58 -13.31 -17.96
CA ARG A 61 -5.31 -14.48 -17.46
C ARG A 61 -6.25 -14.08 -16.35
N THR A 62 -7.50 -14.52 -16.43
CA THR A 62 -8.54 -14.25 -15.43
C THR A 62 -8.82 -15.51 -14.60
N ILE A 63 -8.91 -15.35 -13.29
CA ILE A 63 -9.34 -16.37 -12.32
C ILE A 63 -10.57 -15.82 -11.62
N VAL A 64 -11.68 -16.56 -11.66
CA VAL A 64 -12.92 -16.21 -10.94
C VAL A 64 -13.05 -17.10 -9.70
N LEU A 65 -13.15 -16.49 -8.54
CA LEU A 65 -13.36 -17.22 -7.29
C LEU A 65 -14.83 -17.67 -7.16
N PRO A 66 -15.11 -18.81 -6.53
CA PRO A 66 -16.49 -19.31 -6.38
C PRO A 66 -17.36 -18.45 -5.46
N GLY A 67 -16.74 -17.59 -4.64
CA GLY A 67 -17.41 -16.68 -3.73
C GLY A 67 -16.46 -15.61 -3.23
N GLN A 68 -17.01 -14.60 -2.58
CA GLN A 68 -16.27 -13.46 -2.07
C GLN A 68 -15.41 -13.84 -0.86
N GLY A 69 -14.10 -13.62 -0.96
CA GLY A 69 -13.13 -13.93 0.09
C GLY A 69 -12.30 -12.72 0.53
N GLY A 70 -12.50 -11.56 -0.09
CA GLY A 70 -11.79 -10.31 0.17
C GLY A 70 -10.45 -10.19 -0.57
N ALA A 71 -9.95 -8.97 -0.64
CA ALA A 71 -8.77 -8.62 -1.44
C ALA A 71 -7.52 -9.44 -1.07
N SER A 72 -7.30 -9.73 0.21
CA SER A 72 -6.18 -10.60 0.65
C SER A 72 -6.28 -12.01 0.09
N ASN A 73 -7.47 -12.61 0.09
CA ASN A 73 -7.68 -13.95 -0.49
C ASN A 73 -7.47 -13.95 -2.00
N ALA A 74 -7.99 -12.93 -2.69
CA ALA A 74 -7.80 -12.78 -4.13
C ALA A 74 -6.32 -12.58 -4.49
N ARG A 75 -5.56 -11.73 -3.76
CA ARG A 75 -4.11 -11.57 -3.94
C ARG A 75 -3.38 -12.89 -3.72
N ASN A 76 -3.65 -13.59 -2.64
CA ASN A 76 -3.04 -14.88 -2.34
C ASN A 76 -3.32 -15.92 -3.44
N THR A 77 -4.52 -15.91 -4.01
CA THR A 77 -4.87 -16.80 -5.13
C THR A 77 -4.05 -16.47 -6.38
N GLY A 78 -3.92 -15.19 -6.72
CA GLY A 78 -3.09 -14.75 -7.84
C GLY A 78 -1.61 -15.11 -7.63
N VAL A 79 -1.08 -14.90 -6.43
CA VAL A 79 0.31 -15.27 -6.07
C VAL A 79 0.55 -16.77 -6.17
N ARG A 80 -0.41 -17.61 -5.76
CA ARG A 80 -0.30 -19.07 -5.96
C ARG A 80 -0.27 -19.46 -7.43
N ALA A 81 -1.02 -18.75 -8.27
CA ALA A 81 -1.10 -19.00 -9.70
C ALA A 81 0.04 -18.36 -10.51
N ALA A 82 0.81 -17.45 -9.93
CA ALA A 82 1.92 -16.75 -10.56
C ALA A 82 3.01 -17.72 -11.01
N GLN A 83 3.57 -17.49 -12.21
CA GLN A 83 4.67 -18.28 -12.80
C GLN A 83 5.99 -17.52 -12.81
N GLY A 84 5.94 -16.19 -12.68
CA GLY A 84 7.10 -15.32 -12.64
C GLY A 84 7.97 -15.52 -11.41
N ARG A 85 9.27 -15.27 -11.56
CA ARG A 85 10.21 -15.19 -10.43
C ARG A 85 9.80 -14.10 -9.45
N TRP A 86 9.27 -12.99 -9.97
CA TRP A 86 8.79 -11.84 -9.21
C TRP A 86 7.28 -11.74 -9.31
N THR A 87 6.64 -11.32 -8.25
CA THR A 87 5.24 -10.91 -8.27
C THR A 87 5.13 -9.44 -7.90
N ALA A 88 4.45 -8.68 -8.75
CA ALA A 88 4.10 -7.28 -8.53
C ALA A 88 2.59 -7.17 -8.29
N LEU A 89 2.20 -6.41 -7.29
CA LEU A 89 0.80 -6.25 -6.88
C LEU A 89 0.25 -4.94 -7.41
N LEU A 90 -0.98 -4.96 -7.93
CA LEU A 90 -1.68 -3.78 -8.42
C LEU A 90 -3.15 -3.84 -7.99
N ASP A 91 -3.63 -2.85 -7.26
CA ASP A 91 -5.05 -2.71 -6.96
C ASP A 91 -5.81 -2.24 -8.21
N ASP A 92 -7.04 -2.70 -8.39
CA ASP A 92 -7.85 -2.46 -9.60
C ASP A 92 -8.16 -0.98 -9.85
N ASP A 93 -7.96 -0.14 -8.86
CA ASP A 93 -8.28 1.28 -8.85
C ASP A 93 -7.04 2.20 -8.92
N ASP A 94 -5.85 1.63 -9.07
CA ASP A 94 -4.60 2.36 -9.24
C ASP A 94 -4.06 2.28 -10.68
N GLU A 95 -3.06 3.09 -10.98
CA GLU A 95 -2.36 3.07 -12.26
C GLU A 95 -0.84 2.96 -12.05
N TRP A 96 -0.16 2.27 -12.95
CA TRP A 96 1.29 2.23 -13.01
C TRP A 96 1.83 3.13 -14.12
N LEU A 97 2.94 3.81 -13.83
CA LEU A 97 3.72 4.47 -14.88
C LEU A 97 4.50 3.42 -15.68
N PRO A 98 4.78 3.68 -16.97
CA PRO A 98 5.31 2.67 -17.89
C PRO A 98 6.61 2.00 -17.46
N GLU A 99 7.48 2.70 -16.75
CA GLU A 99 8.81 2.22 -16.35
C GLU A 99 8.84 1.44 -15.04
N LYS A 100 7.70 1.28 -14.36
CA LYS A 100 7.67 0.75 -12.99
C LYS A 100 8.37 -0.61 -12.84
N LEU A 101 8.02 -1.57 -13.68
CA LEU A 101 8.59 -2.92 -13.56
C LEU A 101 10.09 -2.94 -13.90
N ALA A 102 10.51 -2.19 -14.91
CA ALA A 102 11.93 -2.10 -15.30
C ALA A 102 12.76 -1.51 -14.14
N VAL A 103 12.34 -0.37 -13.57
CA VAL A 103 13.05 0.29 -12.45
C VAL A 103 13.10 -0.60 -11.22
N GLN A 104 11.98 -1.25 -10.87
CA GLN A 104 11.94 -2.12 -9.69
C GLN A 104 12.79 -3.39 -9.87
N LEU A 105 12.84 -3.97 -11.07
CA LEU A 105 13.70 -5.13 -11.36
C LEU A 105 15.19 -4.77 -11.23
N GLU A 106 15.61 -3.61 -11.72
CA GLU A 106 17.00 -3.17 -11.58
C GLU A 106 17.36 -2.93 -10.10
N LEU A 107 16.45 -2.30 -9.34
CA LEU A 107 16.63 -2.13 -7.89
C LEU A 107 16.69 -3.48 -7.17
N ALA A 108 15.84 -4.43 -7.54
CA ALA A 108 15.85 -5.78 -6.97
C ALA A 108 17.16 -6.54 -7.23
N LYS A 109 17.71 -6.42 -8.44
CA LYS A 109 19.00 -7.04 -8.80
C LYS A 109 20.18 -6.43 -8.02
N SER A 110 20.11 -5.16 -7.71
CA SER A 110 21.17 -4.43 -6.98
C SER A 110 21.02 -4.47 -5.45
N ALA A 111 19.94 -5.06 -4.93
CA ALA A 111 19.57 -5.01 -3.51
C ALA A 111 20.57 -5.69 -2.56
N GLY A 112 21.38 -6.64 -3.04
CA GLY A 112 22.39 -7.34 -2.23
C GLY A 112 21.83 -8.29 -1.17
N VAL A 113 20.52 -8.54 -1.16
CA VAL A 113 19.84 -9.51 -0.27
C VAL A 113 19.08 -10.55 -1.10
N PRO A 114 18.90 -11.78 -0.59
CA PRO A 114 18.24 -12.86 -1.35
C PRO A 114 16.77 -12.59 -1.70
N LEU A 115 16.03 -11.95 -0.81
CA LEU A 115 14.58 -11.77 -0.91
C LEU A 115 14.17 -10.29 -0.73
N PRO A 116 14.55 -9.39 -1.66
CA PRO A 116 14.23 -7.97 -1.53
C PRO A 116 12.73 -7.71 -1.75
N ILE A 117 12.14 -6.93 -0.87
CA ILE A 117 10.87 -6.26 -1.11
C ILE A 117 11.20 -4.93 -1.78
N VAL A 118 10.73 -4.73 -3.00
CA VAL A 118 10.97 -3.50 -3.74
C VAL A 118 9.68 -2.71 -3.86
N THR A 119 9.74 -1.46 -3.48
CA THR A 119 8.66 -0.50 -3.63
C THR A 119 9.14 0.74 -4.39
N SER A 120 8.29 1.75 -4.52
CA SER A 120 8.63 3.02 -5.16
C SER A 120 7.95 4.16 -4.43
N ARG A 121 8.18 5.38 -4.86
CA ARG A 121 7.25 6.46 -4.56
C ARG A 121 5.98 6.31 -5.41
N LEU A 122 4.92 7.01 -5.01
CA LEU A 122 3.69 7.14 -5.76
C LEU A 122 3.23 8.60 -5.82
N ILE A 123 2.39 8.90 -6.79
CA ILE A 123 1.63 10.15 -6.90
C ILE A 123 0.27 9.91 -6.24
N ASN A 124 0.04 10.48 -5.08
CA ASN A 124 -1.29 10.52 -4.48
C ASN A 124 -2.09 11.63 -5.13
N ARG A 125 -2.98 11.26 -6.05
CA ARG A 125 -3.88 12.18 -6.74
C ARG A 125 -5.10 12.44 -5.86
N THR A 126 -5.28 13.70 -5.48
CA THR A 126 -6.42 14.12 -4.64
C THR A 126 -7.26 15.15 -5.39
N PRO A 127 -8.53 15.40 -5.00
CA PRO A 127 -9.37 16.41 -5.66
C PRO A 127 -8.76 17.82 -5.71
N ARG A 128 -7.72 18.08 -4.93
CA ARG A 128 -7.13 19.41 -4.76
C ARG A 128 -5.71 19.54 -5.30
N ALA A 129 -4.93 18.47 -5.26
CA ALA A 129 -3.53 18.48 -5.70
C ALA A 129 -2.93 17.07 -5.68
N ASP A 130 -1.87 16.86 -6.46
CA ASP A 130 -1.06 15.67 -6.46
C ASP A 130 0.09 15.80 -5.45
N PHE A 131 0.39 14.72 -4.73
CA PHE A 131 1.49 14.65 -3.75
C PHE A 131 2.33 13.40 -3.99
N VAL A 132 3.65 13.57 -4.03
CA VAL A 132 4.56 12.42 -4.10
C VAL A 132 4.77 11.84 -2.69
N MET A 133 4.59 10.53 -2.57
CA MET A 133 4.72 9.78 -1.32
C MET A 133 5.43 8.44 -1.58
N PRO A 134 6.20 7.89 -0.62
CA PRO A 134 6.63 8.53 0.63
C PRO A 134 7.51 9.76 0.37
N ARG A 135 7.52 10.70 1.30
CA ARG A 135 8.30 11.95 1.17
C ARG A 135 9.79 11.76 1.40
N ARG A 136 10.17 10.69 2.07
CA ARG A 136 11.57 10.31 2.29
C ARG A 136 11.81 8.85 1.93
N LEU A 137 13.04 8.51 1.71
CA LEU A 137 13.50 7.13 1.57
C LEU A 137 13.95 6.58 2.93
N PRO A 138 13.99 5.24 3.12
CA PRO A 138 14.51 4.64 4.34
C PRO A 138 16.02 4.93 4.48
N GLU A 139 16.48 5.22 5.69
CA GLU A 139 17.90 5.30 5.99
C GLU A 139 18.46 3.88 6.16
N PRO A 140 19.74 3.63 5.82
CA PRO A 140 20.31 2.28 5.89
C PRO A 140 20.21 1.62 7.27
N SER A 141 20.43 2.36 8.35
CA SER A 141 20.38 1.87 9.73
C SER A 141 19.01 1.99 10.39
N GLU A 142 17.99 2.52 9.68
CA GLU A 142 16.66 2.74 10.24
C GLU A 142 15.88 1.43 10.29
N PRO A 143 15.33 1.03 11.46
CA PRO A 143 14.42 -0.10 11.54
C PRO A 143 13.24 0.09 10.59
N ARG A 144 12.95 -0.89 9.75
CA ARG A 144 11.91 -0.76 8.71
C ARG A 144 10.52 -0.53 9.29
N SER A 145 10.21 -1.08 10.46
CA SER A 145 8.96 -0.79 11.17
C SER A 145 8.86 0.69 11.58
N GLU A 146 9.99 1.35 11.91
CA GLU A 146 10.02 2.79 12.19
C GLU A 146 9.87 3.61 10.92
N TYR A 147 10.56 3.25 9.85
CA TYR A 147 10.36 3.88 8.54
C TYR A 147 8.89 3.89 8.12
N LEU A 148 8.20 2.76 8.28
CA LEU A 148 6.81 2.59 7.84
C LEU A 148 5.77 3.29 8.73
N THR A 149 6.09 3.59 10.00
CA THR A 149 5.07 4.02 10.96
C THR A 149 5.41 5.32 11.70
N VAL A 150 6.69 5.63 11.92
CA VAL A 150 7.10 6.80 12.68
C VAL A 150 7.08 8.04 11.79
N ARG A 151 6.32 9.05 12.23
CA ARG A 151 6.29 10.34 11.56
C ARG A 151 7.47 11.21 11.96
N ARG A 152 8.04 11.90 10.99
CA ARG A 152 9.04 12.97 11.20
C ARG A 152 8.45 14.37 11.03
N GLY A 153 7.14 14.46 10.73
CA GLY A 153 6.40 15.69 10.55
C GLY A 153 4.93 15.55 10.94
N LEU A 154 4.20 16.67 11.00
CA LEU A 154 2.78 16.70 11.39
C LEU A 154 1.84 16.00 10.40
N PHE A 155 2.30 15.69 9.18
CA PHE A 155 1.49 15.09 8.13
C PHE A 155 1.93 13.67 7.83
N HIS A 156 0.97 12.82 7.51
CA HIS A 156 1.20 11.44 7.06
C HIS A 156 2.02 11.40 5.76
N GLY A 157 2.77 10.30 5.52
CA GLY A 157 3.46 10.05 4.26
C GLY A 157 4.96 10.31 4.30
N ASP A 158 5.59 10.35 5.47
CA ASP A 158 7.06 10.38 5.58
C ASP A 158 7.67 9.08 5.08
N GLY A 159 7.27 7.95 5.68
CA GLY A 159 7.52 6.61 5.21
C GLY A 159 6.19 5.86 5.13
N PHE A 160 6.04 4.98 4.15
CA PHE A 160 4.78 4.27 3.97
C PHE A 160 4.90 3.25 2.83
N VAL A 161 4.05 2.23 2.85
CA VAL A 161 3.87 1.26 1.78
C VAL A 161 2.39 1.19 1.40
N GLN A 162 2.12 1.01 0.12
CA GLN A 162 0.79 0.76 -0.44
C GLN A 162 0.89 -0.42 -1.41
N THR A 163 -0.16 -1.21 -1.53
CA THR A 163 -0.15 -2.49 -2.24
C THR A 163 0.42 -2.37 -3.67
N SER A 164 -0.04 -1.39 -4.45
CA SER A 164 0.37 -1.22 -5.86
C SER A 164 1.83 -0.81 -6.04
N MET A 165 2.53 -0.45 -4.96
CA MET A 165 3.97 -0.18 -4.98
C MET A 165 4.79 -1.46 -4.90
N ILE A 166 4.25 -2.55 -4.35
CA ILE A 166 5.00 -3.74 -3.94
C ILE A 166 5.36 -4.61 -5.15
N MET A 167 6.64 -4.96 -5.28
CA MET A 167 7.15 -6.09 -6.03
C MET A 167 8.09 -6.89 -5.12
N ALA A 168 7.95 -8.22 -5.10
CA ALA A 168 8.79 -9.10 -4.28
C ALA A 168 8.99 -10.45 -4.99
N PRO A 169 9.98 -11.26 -4.57
CA PRO A 169 10.10 -12.63 -5.03
C PRO A 169 8.78 -13.39 -4.80
N THR A 170 8.31 -14.09 -5.81
CA THR A 170 7.06 -14.88 -5.72
C THR A 170 7.13 -15.90 -4.59
N GLU A 171 8.32 -16.44 -4.35
CA GLU A 171 8.58 -17.35 -3.23
C GLU A 171 8.30 -16.69 -1.87
N LEU A 172 8.72 -15.44 -1.66
CA LEU A 172 8.47 -14.71 -0.42
C LEU A 172 6.96 -14.49 -0.20
N LEU A 173 6.23 -14.06 -1.24
CA LEU A 173 4.78 -13.86 -1.17
C LEU A 173 4.00 -15.17 -0.93
N ARG A 174 4.53 -16.31 -1.39
CA ARG A 174 3.96 -17.63 -1.10
C ARG A 174 4.25 -18.10 0.33
N ARG A 175 5.46 -17.83 0.82
CA ARG A 175 5.91 -18.18 2.18
C ARG A 175 5.18 -17.34 3.23
N VAL A 176 4.97 -16.07 2.96
CA VAL A 176 4.28 -15.11 3.82
C VAL A 176 3.02 -14.60 3.09
N PRO A 177 1.89 -15.31 3.14
CA PRO A 177 0.67 -14.85 2.47
C PRO A 177 0.04 -13.66 3.20
N PHE A 178 -0.74 -12.86 2.48
CA PHE A 178 -1.56 -11.80 3.08
C PHE A 178 -2.55 -12.39 4.09
N ALA A 179 -2.70 -11.72 5.23
CA ALA A 179 -3.66 -12.13 6.27
C ALA A 179 -5.10 -11.96 5.76
N VAL A 180 -5.82 -13.08 5.63
CA VAL A 180 -7.23 -13.07 5.24
C VAL A 180 -8.08 -12.59 6.42
N GLY A 181 -9.08 -11.74 6.14
CA GLY A 181 -9.96 -11.17 7.16
C GLY A 181 -9.43 -9.91 7.84
N LEU A 182 -8.20 -9.47 7.56
CA LEU A 182 -7.71 -8.18 8.02
C LEU A 182 -8.35 -7.06 7.18
N PRO A 183 -9.17 -6.16 7.76
CA PRO A 183 -9.96 -5.21 6.97
C PRO A 183 -9.12 -4.03 6.46
N ARG A 184 -8.01 -3.70 7.12
CA ARG A 184 -7.10 -2.60 6.77
C ARG A 184 -5.65 -2.95 7.10
N LEU A 185 -4.71 -2.12 6.60
CA LEU A 185 -3.28 -2.26 6.86
C LEU A 185 -2.71 -3.61 6.38
N GLN A 186 -3.34 -4.22 5.37
CA GLN A 186 -2.96 -5.53 4.83
C GLN A 186 -1.52 -5.50 4.31
N GLU A 187 -1.14 -4.43 3.62
CA GLU A 187 0.21 -4.20 3.10
C GLU A 187 1.24 -3.95 4.21
N LEU A 188 0.85 -3.21 5.26
CA LEU A 188 1.72 -2.98 6.42
C LEU A 188 1.95 -4.29 7.19
N ASP A 189 0.87 -5.04 7.48
CA ASP A 189 0.93 -6.35 8.13
C ASP A 189 1.84 -7.31 7.35
N TRP A 190 1.58 -7.43 6.03
CA TRP A 190 2.37 -8.30 5.17
C TRP A 190 3.85 -7.90 5.17
N THR A 191 4.14 -6.61 4.97
CA THR A 191 5.52 -6.11 4.91
C THR A 191 6.26 -6.37 6.22
N LEU A 192 5.62 -6.12 7.37
CA LEU A 192 6.24 -6.36 8.68
C LEU A 192 6.51 -7.86 8.93
N ARG A 193 5.57 -8.75 8.56
CA ARG A 193 5.78 -10.20 8.68
C ARG A 193 6.84 -10.70 7.72
N ALA A 194 6.93 -10.16 6.53
CA ALA A 194 7.95 -10.53 5.57
C ALA A 194 9.35 -10.06 6.02
N LEU A 195 9.45 -8.90 6.65
CA LEU A 195 10.73 -8.33 7.12
C LEU A 195 11.38 -9.09 8.30
N VAL A 196 10.69 -10.04 8.93
CA VAL A 196 11.29 -10.93 9.95
C VAL A 196 11.83 -12.23 9.36
N GLU A 197 11.59 -12.48 8.07
CA GLU A 197 12.19 -13.62 7.35
C GLU A 197 13.66 -13.35 7.06
N ASP A 198 14.47 -14.40 7.12
CA ASP A 198 15.91 -14.32 6.83
C ASP A 198 16.16 -13.87 5.37
N GLY A 199 17.07 -12.92 5.22
CA GLY A 199 17.47 -12.40 3.90
C GLY A 199 16.46 -11.46 3.25
N VAL A 200 15.49 -10.95 3.99
CA VAL A 200 14.52 -9.96 3.52
C VAL A 200 14.90 -8.55 3.97
N ASP A 201 14.85 -7.58 3.06
CA ASP A 201 14.86 -6.15 3.39
C ASP A 201 14.00 -5.35 2.40
N LEU A 202 13.67 -4.11 2.76
CA LEU A 202 12.82 -3.19 2.01
C LEU A 202 13.66 -2.13 1.29
N PHE A 203 13.45 -2.03 -0.01
CA PHE A 203 14.07 -1.06 -0.90
C PHE A 203 12.99 -0.18 -1.56
N VAL A 204 13.27 1.10 -1.69
CA VAL A 204 12.32 2.08 -2.23
C VAL A 204 12.97 2.84 -3.38
N ALA A 205 12.46 2.67 -4.60
CA ALA A 205 12.85 3.48 -5.75
C ALA A 205 12.46 4.95 -5.52
N PRO A 206 13.36 5.91 -5.79
CA PRO A 206 13.10 7.33 -5.57
C PRO A 206 12.07 7.92 -6.56
N GLU A 207 11.84 7.26 -7.68
CA GLU A 207 10.89 7.69 -8.70
C GLU A 207 9.44 7.39 -8.26
N PRO A 208 8.49 8.29 -8.55
CA PRO A 208 7.07 7.98 -8.43
C PRO A 208 6.64 7.11 -9.62
N LEU A 209 6.28 5.85 -9.36
CA LEU A 209 5.97 4.86 -10.38
C LEU A 209 4.52 4.36 -10.35
N VAL A 210 3.72 4.87 -9.42
CA VAL A 210 2.31 4.52 -9.21
C VAL A 210 1.49 5.79 -9.08
N VAL A 211 0.28 5.80 -9.63
CA VAL A 211 -0.73 6.83 -9.36
C VAL A 211 -1.81 6.23 -8.47
N TRP A 212 -1.93 6.76 -7.27
CA TRP A 212 -2.96 6.38 -6.30
C TRP A 212 -4.12 7.37 -6.38
N HIS A 213 -5.25 6.93 -6.94
CA HIS A 213 -6.43 7.77 -7.13
C HIS A 213 -7.22 7.92 -5.83
N THR A 214 -7.04 9.04 -5.14
CA THR A 214 -7.87 9.44 -3.99
C THR A 214 -8.83 10.58 -4.32
N ASP A 215 -8.83 11.05 -5.55
CA ASP A 215 -9.73 12.06 -6.14
C ASP A 215 -11.06 11.48 -6.63
N GLU A 216 -11.11 10.21 -6.98
CA GLU A 216 -12.32 9.56 -7.45
C GLU A 216 -13.28 9.25 -6.29
N ASP A 217 -14.56 9.66 -6.44
CA ASP A 217 -15.61 9.34 -5.47
C ASP A 217 -16.10 7.90 -5.72
N ARG A 218 -15.70 6.99 -4.83
CA ARG A 218 -16.02 5.57 -4.93
C ARG A 218 -16.00 4.88 -3.56
N PRO A 219 -16.73 3.78 -3.38
CA PRO A 219 -16.63 2.95 -2.18
C PRO A 219 -15.20 2.43 -2.00
N ARG A 220 -14.62 2.67 -0.81
CA ARG A 220 -13.28 2.19 -0.43
C ARG A 220 -13.36 1.35 0.82
N LEU A 221 -12.67 0.22 0.84
CA LEU A 221 -12.54 -0.62 2.04
C LEU A 221 -11.92 0.15 3.20
N SER A 222 -11.06 1.14 2.90
CA SER A 222 -10.40 1.98 3.89
C SER A 222 -11.32 2.92 4.67
N LEU A 223 -12.58 3.13 4.26
CA LEU A 223 -13.54 3.97 4.95
C LEU A 223 -14.29 3.23 6.06
N ALA A 224 -14.47 1.91 5.94
CA ALA A 224 -15.08 1.09 6.98
C ALA A 224 -13.97 0.55 7.90
N SER A 225 -13.92 1.02 9.16
CA SER A 225 -12.86 0.62 10.07
C SER A 225 -13.38 0.21 11.42
N PRO A 226 -13.43 -1.08 11.70
CA PRO A 226 -13.55 -1.54 13.08
C PRO A 226 -12.20 -1.27 13.77
N TRP A 227 -12.10 -0.15 14.48
CA TRP A 227 -10.86 0.25 15.17
C TRP A 227 -10.46 -0.80 16.23
N GLU A 228 -11.42 -1.49 16.85
CA GLU A 228 -11.20 -2.56 17.81
C GLU A 228 -10.38 -3.68 17.18
N GLN A 229 -10.80 -4.17 16.02
CA GLN A 229 -10.09 -5.23 15.30
C GLN A 229 -8.67 -4.79 14.91
N MET A 230 -8.50 -3.55 14.52
CA MET A 230 -7.17 -3.00 14.20
C MET A 230 -6.30 -2.81 15.44
N PHE A 231 -6.90 -2.49 16.57
CA PHE A 231 -6.19 -2.43 17.84
C PHE A 231 -5.76 -3.82 18.32
N ASP A 232 -6.63 -4.81 18.23
CA ASP A 232 -6.29 -6.20 18.54
C ASP A 232 -5.20 -6.74 17.61
N TRP A 233 -5.28 -6.43 16.32
CA TRP A 233 -4.20 -6.72 15.38
C TRP A 233 -2.87 -6.09 15.83
N SER A 234 -2.86 -4.81 16.17
CA SER A 234 -1.62 -4.13 16.58
C SER A 234 -1.01 -4.77 17.84
N ARG A 235 -1.84 -5.22 18.78
CA ARG A 235 -1.40 -5.90 20.01
C ARG A 235 -0.84 -7.31 19.74
N SER A 236 -1.51 -8.09 18.89
CA SER A 236 -1.05 -9.41 18.49
C SER A 236 0.23 -9.37 17.64
N SER A 237 0.41 -8.32 16.85
CA SER A 237 1.57 -8.09 15.97
C SER A 237 2.70 -7.28 16.64
N ARG A 238 2.62 -7.02 17.95
CA ARG A 238 3.55 -6.13 18.65
C ARG A 238 5.02 -6.50 18.48
N SER A 239 5.34 -7.78 18.41
CA SER A 239 6.71 -8.30 18.20
C SER A 239 7.32 -7.90 16.86
N LEU A 240 6.51 -7.50 15.88
CA LEU A 240 6.97 -7.05 14.57
C LEU A 240 7.42 -5.57 14.56
N PHE A 241 7.18 -4.85 15.64
CA PHE A 241 7.50 -3.44 15.78
C PHE A 241 8.63 -3.21 16.76
N THR A 242 9.46 -2.19 16.52
CA THR A 242 10.22 -1.61 17.61
C THR A 242 9.26 -0.92 18.61
N PRO A 243 9.65 -0.73 19.87
CA PRO A 243 8.82 0.02 20.82
C PRO A 243 8.44 1.41 20.32
N ARG A 244 9.33 2.06 19.54
CA ARG A 244 9.08 3.36 18.92
C ARG A 244 8.01 3.28 17.83
N ALA A 245 8.12 2.31 16.94
CA ALA A 245 7.16 2.06 15.85
C ALA A 245 5.77 1.67 16.40
N TYR A 246 5.74 0.82 17.44
CA TYR A 246 4.50 0.42 18.08
C TYR A 246 3.74 1.60 18.71
N ALA A 247 4.44 2.49 19.40
CA ALA A 247 3.84 3.70 19.94
C ALA A 247 3.29 4.60 18.82
N ALA A 248 4.04 4.77 17.74
CA ALA A 248 3.65 5.60 16.61
C ALA A 248 2.39 5.06 15.90
N VAL A 249 2.31 3.76 15.60
CA VAL A 249 1.11 3.16 14.96
C VAL A 249 -0.11 3.27 15.88
N THR A 250 0.05 3.02 17.18
CA THR A 250 -1.04 3.11 18.17
C THR A 250 -1.60 4.51 18.28
N LEU A 251 -0.72 5.53 18.44
CA LEU A 251 -1.12 6.92 18.67
C LEU A 251 -1.49 7.69 17.40
N SER A 252 -1.13 7.19 16.21
CA SER A 252 -1.48 7.85 14.96
C SER A 252 -2.50 7.07 14.15
N VAL A 253 -2.19 5.85 13.75
CA VAL A 253 -3.01 5.07 12.80
C VAL A 253 -4.26 4.53 13.49
N ILE A 254 -4.08 3.72 14.56
CA ILE A 254 -5.22 3.15 15.31
C ILE A 254 -6.07 4.27 15.92
N SER A 255 -5.41 5.26 16.50
CA SER A 255 -6.09 6.44 17.06
C SER A 255 -6.96 7.18 16.04
N SER A 256 -6.49 7.32 14.79
CA SER A 256 -7.27 7.99 13.73
C SER A 256 -8.57 7.24 13.37
N MET A 257 -8.57 5.93 13.54
CA MET A 257 -9.76 5.09 13.35
C MET A 257 -10.71 5.15 14.54
N ALA A 258 -10.16 5.21 15.76
CA ALA A 258 -10.92 5.21 17.00
C ALA A 258 -11.51 6.57 17.40
N ALA A 259 -10.94 7.67 16.92
CA ALA A 259 -11.30 9.02 17.35
C ALA A 259 -12.75 9.41 17.05
N SER A 260 -13.38 8.81 16.03
CA SER A 260 -14.80 9.01 15.73
C SER A 260 -15.74 8.54 16.83
N THR A 261 -15.28 7.66 17.74
CA THR A 261 -16.08 7.21 18.90
C THR A 261 -16.31 8.32 19.91
N GLY A 262 -15.46 9.34 19.97
CA GLY A 262 -15.47 10.39 20.99
C GLY A 262 -15.26 9.89 22.43
N SER A 263 -14.93 8.59 22.60
CA SER A 263 -14.87 7.95 23.92
C SER A 263 -13.57 8.26 24.65
N PHE A 264 -13.70 8.93 25.81
CA PHE A 264 -12.55 9.18 26.69
C PHE A 264 -11.91 7.90 27.24
N GLN A 265 -12.68 6.83 27.38
CA GLN A 265 -12.15 5.52 27.81
C GLN A 265 -11.21 4.95 26.73
N VAL A 266 -11.61 5.02 25.45
CA VAL A 266 -10.78 4.60 24.31
C VAL A 266 -9.53 5.46 24.20
N PHE A 267 -9.66 6.78 24.30
CA PHE A 267 -8.52 7.71 24.37
C PHE A 267 -7.50 7.27 25.42
N ARG A 268 -7.95 7.03 26.66
CA ARG A 268 -7.07 6.60 27.76
C ARG A 268 -6.46 5.22 27.53
N ALA A 269 -7.22 4.29 26.93
CA ALA A 269 -6.74 2.94 26.64
C ALA A 269 -5.60 2.96 25.62
N LEU A 270 -5.76 3.68 24.51
CA LEU A 270 -4.71 3.83 23.48
C LEU A 270 -3.46 4.52 24.04
N LEU A 271 -3.64 5.57 24.82
CA LEU A 271 -2.53 6.28 25.45
C LEU A 271 -1.75 5.39 26.43
N ARG A 272 -2.48 4.63 27.26
CA ARG A 272 -1.88 3.68 28.19
C ARG A 272 -1.12 2.58 27.45
N GLU A 273 -1.72 1.98 26.42
CA GLU A 273 -1.10 0.93 25.60
C GLU A 273 0.23 1.41 25.02
N ALA A 274 0.21 2.57 24.35
CA ALA A 274 1.41 3.14 23.74
C ALA A 274 2.52 3.46 24.73
N ARG A 275 2.17 3.86 25.98
CA ARG A 275 3.16 4.17 27.04
C ARG A 275 3.67 2.94 27.75
N THR A 276 2.84 1.89 27.89
CA THR A 276 3.21 0.67 28.58
C THR A 276 4.12 -0.20 27.72
N TYR A 277 3.81 -0.32 26.44
CA TYR A 277 4.48 -1.26 25.53
C TYR A 277 5.31 -0.60 24.43
N GLY A 278 5.22 0.73 24.31
CA GLY A 278 5.93 1.50 23.31
C GLY A 278 6.82 2.57 23.92
N ARG A 279 7.47 3.36 23.04
CA ARG A 279 8.27 4.54 23.39
C ARG A 279 7.80 5.74 22.56
N PRO A 280 6.66 6.37 22.92
CA PRO A 280 6.14 7.48 22.15
C PRO A 280 7.06 8.70 22.24
N GLY A 281 7.31 9.34 21.09
CA GLY A 281 8.01 10.62 21.00
C GLY A 281 7.04 11.81 21.09
N ALA A 282 7.56 13.02 21.19
CA ALA A 282 6.74 14.23 21.30
C ALA A 282 5.75 14.39 20.13
N LEU A 283 6.17 14.08 18.91
CA LEU A 283 5.33 14.19 17.72
C LEU A 283 4.14 13.22 17.75
N ASP A 284 4.29 12.04 18.37
CA ASP A 284 3.17 11.09 18.49
C ASP A 284 2.09 11.64 19.40
N TYR A 285 2.47 12.27 20.52
CA TYR A 285 1.50 12.95 21.41
C TYR A 285 0.80 14.11 20.71
N VAL A 286 1.54 14.93 19.97
CA VAL A 286 0.95 16.03 19.19
C VAL A 286 -0.05 15.47 18.15
N THR A 287 0.33 14.44 17.41
CA THR A 287 -0.55 13.79 16.43
C THR A 287 -1.77 13.19 17.10
N PHE A 288 -1.58 12.49 18.22
CA PHE A 288 -2.66 11.90 19.00
C PHE A 288 -3.67 12.95 19.45
N LEU A 289 -3.21 14.02 20.10
CA LEU A 289 -4.09 15.13 20.53
C LEU A 289 -4.78 15.80 19.33
N GLN A 290 -4.07 16.04 18.25
CA GLN A 290 -4.64 16.59 17.02
C GLN A 290 -5.79 15.74 16.47
N VAL A 291 -5.63 14.41 16.50
CA VAL A 291 -6.64 13.47 15.99
C VAL A 291 -7.90 13.49 16.86
N TRP A 292 -7.78 13.61 18.17
CA TRP A 292 -8.91 13.58 19.10
C TRP A 292 -9.59 14.93 19.32
N LEU A 293 -8.83 16.04 19.23
CA LEU A 293 -9.34 17.37 19.56
C LEU A 293 -9.82 18.16 18.34
N LEU A 294 -9.25 17.88 17.15
CA LEU A 294 -9.60 18.63 15.95
C LEU A 294 -10.58 17.85 15.05
N PRO A 295 -11.69 18.44 14.63
CA PRO A 295 -12.61 17.85 13.67
C PRO A 295 -11.89 17.48 12.35
N PRO A 296 -12.30 16.40 11.65
CA PRO A 296 -11.65 15.94 10.41
C PRO A 296 -11.56 17.04 9.34
N GLY A 297 -12.61 17.84 9.15
CA GLY A 297 -12.62 18.95 8.19
C GLY A 297 -11.60 20.03 8.50
N LEU A 298 -11.43 20.39 9.78
CA LEU A 298 -10.42 21.37 10.19
C LEU A 298 -9.00 20.84 10.00
N ARG A 299 -8.76 19.55 10.31
CA ARG A 299 -7.48 18.89 10.07
C ARG A 299 -7.12 18.90 8.57
N ALA A 300 -8.10 18.59 7.71
CA ALA A 300 -7.90 18.64 6.25
C ALA A 300 -7.54 20.06 5.79
N THR A 301 -8.28 21.08 6.23
CA THR A 301 -8.02 22.48 5.87
C THR A 301 -6.63 22.96 6.31
N LEU A 302 -6.22 22.64 7.53
CA LEU A 302 -4.90 22.99 8.07
C LEU A 302 -3.78 22.28 7.28
N ARG A 303 -3.94 20.98 7.01
CA ARG A 303 -3.02 20.22 6.17
C ARG A 303 -2.84 20.86 4.80
N ASP A 304 -3.95 21.13 4.11
CA ASP A 304 -3.92 21.69 2.75
C ASP A 304 -3.26 23.08 2.71
N ARG A 305 -3.50 23.91 3.73
CA ARG A 305 -2.86 25.24 3.84
C ARG A 305 -1.34 25.15 4.01
N VAL A 306 -0.86 24.21 4.82
CA VAL A 306 0.59 24.02 5.04
C VAL A 306 1.24 23.39 3.81
N LEU A 307 0.61 22.40 3.17
CA LEU A 307 1.14 21.74 1.98
C LEU A 307 1.22 22.74 0.79
N ARG A 308 0.23 23.62 0.62
CA ARG A 308 0.29 24.69 -0.40
C ARG A 308 1.46 25.64 -0.18
N ARG A 309 1.75 26.04 1.07
CA ARG A 309 2.90 26.90 1.39
C ARG A 309 4.24 26.23 1.09
N ARG A 310 4.37 24.93 1.30
CA ARG A 310 5.59 24.17 0.95
C ARG A 310 5.76 24.04 -0.56
N ARG A 311 4.68 23.82 -1.32
CA ARG A 311 4.72 23.72 -2.78
C ARG A 311 5.17 25.03 -3.46
N ALA A 312 4.85 26.16 -2.87
CA ALA A 312 5.33 27.48 -3.36
C ALA A 312 6.85 27.67 -3.16
N ALA A 313 7.50 26.79 -2.39
CA ALA A 313 8.94 26.85 -2.10
C ALA A 313 9.76 25.73 -2.80
N GLU A 314 9.12 24.80 -3.53
CA GLU A 314 9.80 23.72 -4.28
C GLU A 314 9.85 24.06 -5.79
N PRO A 315 10.92 23.67 -6.52
CA PRO A 315 10.97 23.81 -7.97
C PRO A 315 9.87 22.99 -8.66
N ALA A 316 9.41 23.45 -9.81
CA ALA A 316 8.28 22.89 -10.55
C ALA A 316 8.43 21.37 -10.79
N PRO A 317 7.37 20.57 -10.57
CA PRO A 317 7.41 19.13 -10.82
C PRO A 317 7.62 18.85 -12.31
N VAL A 318 8.37 17.79 -12.58
CA VAL A 318 8.52 17.23 -13.93
C VAL A 318 7.11 16.91 -14.49
N PRO A 319 6.77 17.36 -15.70
CA PRO A 319 5.45 17.11 -16.27
C PRO A 319 5.20 15.61 -16.42
N VAL A 320 4.12 15.14 -15.83
CA VAL A 320 3.60 13.77 -16.03
C VAL A 320 3.01 13.72 -17.45
N PRO A 321 3.40 12.76 -18.31
CA PRO A 321 2.77 12.60 -19.61
C PRO A 321 1.26 12.38 -19.46
N ALA A 322 0.49 12.93 -20.41
CA ALA A 322 -0.96 12.74 -20.46
C ALA A 322 -1.28 11.25 -20.62
N PRO A 323 -2.38 10.76 -20.02
CA PRO A 323 -2.81 9.39 -20.22
C PRO A 323 -3.08 9.13 -21.70
N VAL A 324 -2.58 8.02 -22.22
CA VAL A 324 -2.82 7.49 -23.57
C VAL A 324 -4.17 6.81 -23.63
#